data_899ad9addd509ef0649c731caefd6e75
#
_entry.id   899ad9addd509ef0649c731caefd6e75
#
_cell.length_a   1.000
_cell.length_b   1.000
_cell.length_c   1.000
_cell.angle_alpha   90.00
_cell.angle_beta   90.00
_cell.angle_gamma   90.00
#
_symmetry.space_group_name_H-M   'P 1'
#
loop_
_entity.id
_entity.type
_entity.pdbx_description
1 polymer ?
#
loop_
_entity_poly.entity_id
_entity_poly.type
_entity_poly.pdbx_seq_one_letter_code
_entity_poly.pdbx_strand_id
1 'polypeptide(L)'
;MNPDIKIFAGSSGKQFAERMCRYLGIEPGKNEVITFSDGNTYVKIEEHVRDEEVYLVQPIGLNPNTEFVELLFWLDAFKRSGARYVTAIVPYFSYAKGDKKDESRVSIRARVCAECIELSGADRVIMMDLHAAQIQGFFKKPVDHLIARPLLVKYLKSLSLNETVIVSPDAGFAKNARKFAAQLGASFAIGDKTRSDHGENAEIMEIIGDVSGKDAVIVDDFSISAGTVVETAKLLKKRGAKKIIACFAHIPLTEKGVEAIENSDINLVISTDSINNDKVKKSSKIKIISVAPLFAETLKRMQSRDSLSQLFNAIPEEVYTASISFMDD
;
A
#
# COMPACT_ATOMS: atom_id res chain seq x y z
N MET A 1 23.17 17.62 -4.14
CA MET A 1 22.02 16.96 -4.77
C MET A 1 22.57 16.05 -5.84
N ASN A 2 22.19 14.81 -5.86
CA ASN A 2 22.67 13.88 -6.86
C ASN A 2 21.81 14.07 -8.12
N PRO A 3 22.32 14.54 -9.26
CA PRO A 3 21.55 14.86 -10.46
C PRO A 3 20.98 13.63 -11.19
N ASP A 4 21.18 12.42 -10.65
CA ASP A 4 21.02 11.16 -11.38
C ASP A 4 19.69 10.42 -11.09
N ILE A 5 18.77 11.00 -10.27
CA ILE A 5 17.47 10.37 -10.00
C ILE A 5 16.43 10.97 -10.95
N LYS A 6 15.93 10.15 -11.89
CA LYS A 6 14.82 10.51 -12.78
C LYS A 6 13.58 9.70 -12.45
N ILE A 7 12.56 10.36 -11.89
CA ILE A 7 11.31 9.74 -11.50
C ILE A 7 10.24 10.07 -12.54
N PHE A 8 9.66 9.03 -13.13
CA PHE A 8 8.54 9.12 -14.06
C PHE A 8 7.27 8.56 -13.42
N ALA A 9 6.14 9.01 -13.87
CA ALA A 9 4.84 8.55 -13.38
C ALA A 9 4.01 7.97 -14.50
N GLY A 10 3.50 6.77 -14.32
CA GLY A 10 2.36 6.32 -15.10
C GLY A 10 1.06 6.96 -14.61
N SER A 11 -0.05 6.66 -15.28
CA SER A 11 -1.34 7.33 -15.07
C SER A 11 -1.84 7.26 -13.62
N SER A 12 -1.68 6.12 -12.95
CA SER A 12 -2.09 5.92 -11.55
C SER A 12 -1.08 6.44 -10.52
N GLY A 13 0.16 6.74 -10.95
CA GLY A 13 1.29 7.11 -10.07
C GLY A 13 1.58 8.60 -9.94
N LYS A 14 0.86 9.48 -10.68
CA LYS A 14 1.23 10.89 -10.85
C LYS A 14 1.38 11.65 -9.53
N GLN A 15 0.35 11.69 -8.70
CA GLN A 15 0.38 12.40 -7.42
C GLN A 15 1.44 11.83 -6.47
N PHE A 16 1.61 10.51 -6.47
CA PHE A 16 2.62 9.85 -5.65
C PHE A 16 4.04 10.23 -6.08
N ALA A 17 4.32 10.21 -7.38
CA ALA A 17 5.62 10.62 -7.94
C ALA A 17 5.91 12.11 -7.68
N GLU A 18 4.91 12.98 -7.81
CA GLU A 18 5.03 14.42 -7.49
C GLU A 18 5.44 14.64 -6.02
N ARG A 19 4.82 13.89 -5.07
CA ARG A 19 5.19 13.93 -3.65
C ARG A 19 6.59 13.40 -3.40
N MET A 20 7.00 12.32 -4.07
CA MET A 20 8.38 11.80 -4.00
C MET A 20 9.37 12.84 -4.49
N CYS A 21 9.12 13.47 -5.66
CA CYS A 21 9.97 14.50 -6.23
C CYS A 21 10.06 15.73 -5.33
N ARG A 22 8.93 16.18 -4.75
CA ARG A 22 8.90 17.28 -3.78
C ARG A 22 9.78 16.99 -2.55
N TYR A 23 9.73 15.77 -2.01
CA TYR A 23 10.60 15.38 -0.89
C TYR A 23 12.09 15.38 -1.28
N LEU A 24 12.42 14.98 -2.49
CA LEU A 24 13.79 14.93 -2.99
C LEU A 24 14.30 16.30 -3.51
N GLY A 25 13.41 17.27 -3.70
CA GLY A 25 13.76 18.57 -4.27
C GLY A 25 14.13 18.50 -5.76
N ILE A 26 13.46 17.63 -6.52
CA ILE A 26 13.64 17.43 -7.97
C ILE A 26 12.30 17.57 -8.71
N GLU A 27 12.36 17.74 -10.04
CA GLU A 27 11.16 17.72 -10.88
C GLU A 27 10.86 16.31 -11.40
N PRO A 28 9.58 15.95 -11.59
CA PRO A 28 9.20 14.71 -12.27
C PRO A 28 9.67 14.72 -13.72
N GLY A 29 10.05 13.53 -14.21
CA GLY A 29 10.37 13.33 -15.62
C GLY A 29 9.16 13.57 -16.53
N LYS A 30 9.43 14.13 -17.73
CA LYS A 30 8.38 14.46 -18.70
C LYS A 30 7.98 13.24 -19.50
N ASN A 31 6.68 12.96 -19.48
CA ASN A 31 6.11 11.82 -20.18
C ASN A 31 4.62 12.03 -20.50
N GLU A 32 4.13 11.29 -21.47
CA GLU A 32 2.75 11.35 -21.93
C GLU A 32 2.11 9.97 -21.92
N VAL A 33 0.86 9.88 -21.47
CA VAL A 33 0.01 8.69 -21.56
C VAL A 33 -1.25 9.06 -22.33
N ILE A 34 -1.56 8.31 -23.39
CA ILE A 34 -2.77 8.48 -24.19
C ILE A 34 -3.56 7.19 -24.13
N THR A 35 -4.85 7.28 -23.79
CA THR A 35 -5.79 6.18 -23.96
C THR A 35 -6.62 6.42 -25.21
N PHE A 36 -6.51 5.53 -26.20
CA PHE A 36 -7.30 5.58 -27.41
C PHE A 36 -8.75 5.18 -27.17
N SER A 37 -9.61 5.52 -28.13
CA SER A 37 -11.05 5.26 -28.03
C SER A 37 -11.42 3.76 -27.99
N ASP A 38 -10.52 2.90 -28.46
CA ASP A 38 -10.65 1.44 -28.38
C ASP A 38 -10.15 0.86 -27.03
N GLY A 39 -9.67 1.73 -26.12
CA GLY A 39 -9.14 1.36 -24.82
C GLY A 39 -7.65 1.01 -24.81
N ASN A 40 -6.96 1.08 -25.97
CA ASN A 40 -5.53 0.86 -26.03
C ASN A 40 -4.76 2.00 -25.35
N THR A 41 -3.64 1.67 -24.70
CA THR A 41 -2.78 2.64 -24.02
C THR A 41 -1.49 2.87 -24.80
N TYR A 42 -1.15 4.11 -25.00
CA TYR A 42 0.11 4.57 -25.58
C TYR A 42 0.91 5.35 -24.56
N VAL A 43 2.20 5.05 -24.44
CA VAL A 43 3.13 5.73 -23.52
C VAL A 43 4.29 6.34 -24.30
N LYS A 44 4.73 7.54 -23.90
CA LYS A 44 5.81 8.26 -24.54
C LYS A 44 6.70 8.96 -23.50
N ILE A 45 8.00 8.71 -23.58
CA ILE A 45 9.02 9.43 -22.82
C ILE A 45 9.36 10.71 -23.58
N GLU A 46 9.30 11.88 -22.93
CA GLU A 46 9.50 13.19 -23.55
C GLU A 46 10.84 13.84 -23.19
N GLU A 47 11.76 13.05 -22.63
CA GLU A 47 13.12 13.51 -22.33
C GLU A 47 14.15 12.41 -22.52
N HIS A 48 15.41 12.81 -22.45
CA HIS A 48 16.53 11.90 -22.65
C HIS A 48 16.73 10.99 -21.43
N VAL A 49 16.79 9.66 -21.67
CA VAL A 49 16.96 8.62 -20.63
C VAL A 49 18.10 7.63 -20.94
N ARG A 50 18.84 7.86 -22.04
CA ARG A 50 19.93 6.96 -22.43
C ARG A 50 21.03 6.98 -21.38
N ASP A 51 21.44 5.78 -20.94
CA ASP A 51 22.45 5.54 -19.90
C ASP A 51 22.09 6.09 -18.50
N GLU A 52 20.80 6.43 -18.29
CA GLU A 52 20.28 6.92 -17.00
C GLU A 52 19.69 5.81 -16.15
N GLU A 53 19.65 6.01 -14.84
CA GLU A 53 18.83 5.24 -13.90
C GLU A 53 17.45 5.89 -13.80
N VAL A 54 16.42 5.15 -14.18
CA VAL A 54 15.03 5.63 -14.18
C VAL A 54 14.16 4.89 -13.18
N TYR A 55 13.27 5.63 -12.55
CA TYR A 55 12.32 5.14 -11.57
C TYR A 55 10.91 5.42 -12.05
N LEU A 56 10.14 4.37 -12.32
CA LEU A 56 8.76 4.48 -12.77
C LEU A 56 7.80 4.21 -11.63
N VAL A 57 6.95 5.16 -11.30
CA VAL A 57 5.90 5.03 -10.28
C VAL A 57 4.58 4.65 -10.93
N GLN A 58 4.09 3.43 -10.67
CA GLN A 58 2.81 2.93 -11.18
C GLN A 58 2.16 1.98 -10.17
N PRO A 59 1.32 2.47 -9.25
CA PRO A 59 0.45 1.63 -8.42
C PRO A 59 -0.49 0.80 -9.31
N ILE A 60 -0.75 -0.44 -8.91
CA ILE A 60 -1.71 -1.33 -9.59
C ILE A 60 -2.88 -1.52 -8.62
N GLY A 61 -3.89 -0.68 -8.72
CA GLY A 61 -4.91 -0.51 -7.68
C GLY A 61 -6.36 -0.58 -8.16
N LEU A 62 -6.91 0.52 -8.66
CA LEU A 62 -8.34 0.66 -8.94
C LEU A 62 -8.75 0.07 -10.29
N ASN A 63 -7.88 0.14 -11.29
CA ASN A 63 -8.06 -0.43 -12.61
C ASN A 63 -6.91 -1.40 -12.94
N PRO A 64 -6.76 -2.52 -12.19
CA PRO A 64 -5.53 -3.28 -12.14
C PRO A 64 -5.06 -3.81 -13.49
N ASN A 65 -5.96 -4.20 -14.38
CA ASN A 65 -5.59 -4.74 -15.70
C ASN A 65 -5.00 -3.64 -16.60
N THR A 66 -5.62 -2.46 -16.65
CA THR A 66 -5.14 -1.31 -17.43
C THR A 66 -3.82 -0.80 -16.88
N GLU A 67 -3.77 -0.56 -15.56
CA GLU A 67 -2.59 -0.05 -14.87
C GLU A 67 -1.40 -1.02 -14.99
N PHE A 68 -1.67 -2.32 -14.99
CA PHE A 68 -0.64 -3.34 -15.18
C PHE A 68 -0.10 -3.37 -16.61
N VAL A 69 -0.96 -3.34 -17.61
CA VAL A 69 -0.52 -3.31 -19.02
C VAL A 69 0.26 -2.04 -19.32
N GLU A 70 -0.18 -0.90 -18.81
CA GLU A 70 0.54 0.38 -18.91
C GLU A 70 1.93 0.29 -18.29
N LEU A 71 2.07 -0.33 -17.10
CA LEU A 71 3.37 -0.57 -16.46
C LEU A 71 4.32 -1.32 -17.40
N LEU A 72 3.85 -2.39 -18.06
CA LEU A 72 4.67 -3.18 -18.98
C LEU A 72 5.15 -2.35 -20.17
N PHE A 73 4.28 -1.51 -20.74
CA PHE A 73 4.64 -0.64 -21.85
C PHE A 73 5.69 0.40 -21.46
N TRP A 74 5.59 0.98 -20.27
CA TRP A 74 6.59 1.90 -19.75
C TRP A 74 7.96 1.24 -19.59
N LEU A 75 8.02 0.04 -19.01
CA LEU A 75 9.25 -0.71 -18.79
C LEU A 75 9.95 -0.99 -20.15
N ASP A 76 9.20 -1.44 -21.15
CA ASP A 76 9.71 -1.69 -22.50
C ASP A 76 10.19 -0.38 -23.14
N ALA A 77 9.43 0.72 -23.01
CA ALA A 77 9.80 2.02 -23.57
C ALA A 77 11.12 2.55 -23.00
N PHE A 78 11.34 2.45 -21.68
CA PHE A 78 12.60 2.84 -21.05
C PHE A 78 13.78 2.01 -21.54
N LYS A 79 13.63 0.69 -21.62
CA LYS A 79 14.70 -0.19 -22.11
C LYS A 79 15.03 0.09 -23.59
N ARG A 80 14.03 0.26 -24.45
CA ARG A 80 14.24 0.62 -25.86
C ARG A 80 14.84 2.00 -26.03
N SER A 81 14.59 2.93 -25.12
CA SER A 81 15.20 4.26 -25.11
C SER A 81 16.64 4.26 -24.55
N GLY A 82 17.13 3.09 -24.13
CA GLY A 82 18.51 2.89 -23.69
C GLY A 82 18.77 3.28 -22.23
N ALA A 83 17.74 3.27 -21.37
CA ALA A 83 17.94 3.43 -19.93
C ALA A 83 18.87 2.32 -19.39
N ARG A 84 19.86 2.73 -18.60
CA ARG A 84 20.86 1.83 -18.02
C ARG A 84 20.23 0.88 -16.99
N TYR A 85 19.37 1.43 -16.12
CA TYR A 85 18.72 0.71 -15.06
C TYR A 85 17.27 1.20 -14.87
N VAL A 86 16.33 0.28 -14.83
CA VAL A 86 14.90 0.61 -14.71
C VAL A 86 14.35 -0.01 -13.42
N THR A 87 13.91 0.84 -12.49
CA THR A 87 13.25 0.44 -11.25
C THR A 87 11.76 0.68 -11.35
N ALA A 88 10.95 -0.38 -11.23
CA ALA A 88 9.51 -0.28 -11.10
C ALA A 88 9.14 -0.01 -9.62
N ILE A 89 8.50 1.11 -9.36
CA ILE A 89 7.93 1.45 -8.05
C ILE A 89 6.44 1.17 -8.10
N VAL A 90 6.02 0.11 -7.41
CA VAL A 90 4.64 -0.37 -7.37
C VAL A 90 4.17 -0.33 -5.91
N PRO A 91 3.76 0.85 -5.39
CA PRO A 91 3.36 1.03 -3.98
C PRO A 91 2.26 0.08 -3.55
N TYR A 92 1.31 -0.22 -4.42
CA TYR A 92 0.29 -1.26 -4.24
C TYR A 92 0.25 -2.20 -5.44
N PHE A 93 0.23 -3.50 -5.15
CA PHE A 93 0.19 -4.56 -6.14
C PHE A 93 -1.06 -5.43 -5.96
N SER A 94 -2.13 -5.10 -6.65
CA SER A 94 -3.46 -5.75 -6.52
C SER A 94 -3.43 -7.27 -6.72
N TYR A 95 -2.55 -7.77 -7.60
CA TYR A 95 -2.42 -9.20 -7.87
C TYR A 95 -1.74 -10.00 -6.75
N ALA A 96 -1.20 -9.32 -5.72
CA ALA A 96 -0.59 -9.98 -4.56
C ALA A 96 -1.52 -10.96 -3.83
N LYS A 97 -2.85 -10.80 -3.96
CA LYS A 97 -3.85 -11.75 -3.43
C LYS A 97 -3.86 -13.11 -4.12
N GLY A 98 -3.30 -13.19 -5.32
CA GLY A 98 -3.20 -14.44 -6.09
C GLY A 98 -1.84 -15.09 -5.95
N ASP A 99 -1.29 -15.19 -4.71
CA ASP A 99 0.03 -15.71 -4.39
C ASP A 99 0.12 -17.25 -4.37
N LYS A 100 -1.00 -17.92 -4.33
CA LYS A 100 -1.12 -19.38 -4.24
C LYS A 100 -2.35 -19.89 -4.99
N LYS A 101 -2.45 -21.19 -5.13
CA LYS A 101 -3.69 -21.87 -5.52
C LYS A 101 -4.51 -22.12 -4.26
N ASP A 102 -5.62 -21.47 -4.15
CA ASP A 102 -6.67 -21.68 -3.13
C ASP A 102 -7.71 -22.71 -3.58
N GLU A 103 -7.81 -22.94 -4.90
CA GLU A 103 -8.65 -23.92 -5.53
C GLU A 103 -7.91 -24.70 -6.63
N SER A 104 -8.54 -25.79 -7.14
CA SER A 104 -8.00 -26.50 -8.30
C SER A 104 -8.17 -25.68 -9.59
N ARG A 105 -7.18 -25.77 -10.51
CA ARG A 105 -7.23 -25.18 -11.86
C ARG A 105 -7.24 -23.65 -11.90
N VAL A 106 -6.81 -22.96 -10.82
CA VAL A 106 -6.65 -21.50 -10.78
C VAL A 106 -5.21 -21.08 -11.07
N SER A 107 -5.04 -19.86 -11.54
CA SER A 107 -3.73 -19.24 -11.79
C SER A 107 -3.10 -18.70 -10.50
N ILE A 108 -1.78 -18.78 -10.39
CA ILE A 108 -0.99 -17.99 -9.43
C ILE A 108 -0.69 -16.64 -10.09
N ARG A 109 -1.65 -15.70 -9.96
CA ARG A 109 -1.65 -14.41 -10.67
C ARG A 109 -0.43 -13.55 -10.33
N ALA A 110 -0.06 -13.51 -9.03
CA ALA A 110 1.11 -12.75 -8.59
C ALA A 110 2.41 -13.21 -9.28
N ARG A 111 2.56 -14.53 -9.50
CA ARG A 111 3.71 -15.08 -10.23
C ARG A 111 3.72 -14.67 -11.70
N VAL A 112 2.59 -14.81 -12.39
CA VAL A 112 2.47 -14.42 -13.79
C VAL A 112 2.82 -12.94 -13.96
N CYS A 113 2.28 -12.07 -13.12
CA CYS A 113 2.57 -10.64 -13.18
C CYS A 113 4.03 -10.32 -12.86
N ALA A 114 4.65 -11.01 -11.90
CA ALA A 114 6.07 -10.83 -11.58
C ALA A 114 6.97 -11.16 -12.80
N GLU A 115 6.70 -12.26 -13.47
CA GLU A 115 7.43 -12.65 -14.70
C GLU A 115 7.24 -11.64 -15.84
N CYS A 116 6.02 -11.12 -16.04
CA CYS A 116 5.76 -10.09 -17.05
C CYS A 116 6.51 -8.80 -16.77
N ILE A 117 6.54 -8.33 -15.49
CA ILE A 117 7.30 -7.13 -15.10
C ILE A 117 8.78 -7.28 -15.43
N GLU A 118 9.39 -8.42 -15.09
CA GLU A 118 10.79 -8.70 -15.39
C GLU A 118 11.08 -8.78 -16.89
N LEU A 119 10.24 -9.50 -17.62
CA LEU A 119 10.38 -9.68 -19.07
C LEU A 119 10.24 -8.35 -19.83
N SER A 120 9.41 -7.43 -19.33
CA SER A 120 9.23 -6.11 -19.93
C SER A 120 10.39 -5.15 -19.62
N GLY A 121 11.33 -5.51 -18.74
CA GLY A 121 12.57 -4.77 -18.58
C GLY A 121 12.83 -4.16 -17.21
N ALA A 122 12.08 -4.49 -16.17
CA ALA A 122 12.42 -4.08 -14.82
C ALA A 122 13.72 -4.75 -14.36
N ASP A 123 14.69 -3.95 -13.90
CA ASP A 123 15.93 -4.43 -13.28
C ASP A 123 15.78 -4.56 -11.77
N ARG A 124 14.82 -3.84 -11.17
CA ARG A 124 14.48 -3.85 -9.75
C ARG A 124 13.01 -3.51 -9.57
N VAL A 125 12.41 -4.00 -8.50
CA VAL A 125 11.03 -3.62 -8.12
C VAL A 125 11.01 -3.16 -6.68
N ILE A 126 10.30 -2.06 -6.39
CA ILE A 126 10.05 -1.57 -5.03
C ILE A 126 8.55 -1.65 -4.77
N MET A 127 8.16 -2.40 -3.76
CA MET A 127 6.77 -2.63 -3.37
C MET A 127 6.59 -2.38 -1.87
N MET A 128 5.34 -2.25 -1.42
CA MET A 128 5.04 -2.04 -0.01
C MET A 128 3.94 -3.00 0.46
N ASP A 129 4.08 -3.50 1.69
CA ASP A 129 3.11 -4.34 2.41
C ASP A 129 2.39 -5.37 1.51
N LEU A 130 3.18 -6.20 0.82
CA LEU A 130 2.66 -7.31 0.02
C LEU A 130 1.80 -8.22 0.90
N HIS A 131 0.63 -8.62 0.38
CA HIS A 131 -0.29 -9.54 1.04
C HIS A 131 0.42 -10.79 1.59
N ALA A 132 1.38 -11.30 0.85
CA ALA A 132 2.27 -12.39 1.24
C ALA A 132 3.72 -12.01 0.93
N ALA A 133 4.57 -11.88 1.94
CA ALA A 133 5.96 -11.45 1.79
C ALA A 133 6.77 -12.38 0.86
N GLN A 134 6.41 -13.66 0.78
CA GLN A 134 7.04 -14.64 -0.11
C GLN A 134 6.86 -14.36 -1.60
N ILE A 135 5.96 -13.45 -2.01
CA ILE A 135 5.82 -12.98 -3.40
C ILE A 135 7.13 -12.43 -3.94
N GLN A 136 7.99 -11.87 -3.08
CA GLN A 136 9.34 -11.47 -3.45
C GLN A 136 10.13 -12.60 -4.13
N GLY A 137 9.89 -13.85 -3.74
CA GLY A 137 10.51 -15.03 -4.33
C GLY A 137 9.97 -15.41 -5.73
N PHE A 138 8.93 -14.76 -6.23
CA PHE A 138 8.46 -14.94 -7.63
C PHE A 138 9.31 -14.16 -8.63
N PHE A 139 10.02 -13.16 -8.15
CA PHE A 139 10.96 -12.37 -8.93
C PHE A 139 12.35 -13.00 -8.91
N LYS A 140 13.04 -12.93 -10.04
CA LYS A 140 14.48 -13.24 -10.17
C LYS A 140 15.34 -11.99 -9.98
N LYS A 141 14.75 -10.82 -10.18
CA LYS A 141 15.36 -9.52 -9.96
C LYS A 141 15.20 -9.07 -8.50
N PRO A 142 16.04 -8.15 -8.00
CA PRO A 142 15.89 -7.63 -6.65
C PRO A 142 14.51 -7.00 -6.42
N VAL A 143 13.92 -7.30 -5.26
CA VAL A 143 12.68 -6.68 -4.77
C VAL A 143 12.96 -6.05 -3.42
N ASP A 144 12.70 -4.74 -3.30
CA ASP A 144 12.69 -4.06 -2.02
C ASP A 144 11.24 -3.97 -1.51
N HIS A 145 10.96 -4.71 -0.44
CA HIS A 145 9.64 -4.79 0.17
C HIS A 145 9.54 -3.86 1.37
N LEU A 146 9.05 -2.64 1.16
CA LEU A 146 8.85 -1.64 2.21
C LEU A 146 7.68 -2.00 3.11
N ILE A 147 7.65 -1.40 4.31
CA ILE A 147 6.62 -1.65 5.32
C ILE A 147 6.13 -0.31 5.89
N ALA A 148 4.84 -0.03 5.77
CA ALA A 148 4.21 1.19 6.27
C ALA A 148 4.02 1.19 7.80
N ARG A 149 4.01 0.01 8.44
CA ARG A 149 3.74 -0.12 9.88
C ARG A 149 4.51 0.86 10.77
N PRO A 150 5.83 1.10 10.64
CA PRO A 150 6.53 2.06 11.51
C PRO A 150 5.97 3.48 11.41
N LEU A 151 5.56 3.90 10.20
CA LEU A 151 4.92 5.19 9.96
C LEU A 151 3.52 5.25 10.60
N LEU A 152 2.70 4.23 10.34
CA LEU A 152 1.34 4.11 10.89
C LEU A 152 1.34 4.06 12.42
N VAL A 153 2.26 3.29 13.01
CA VAL A 153 2.43 3.22 14.47
C VAL A 153 2.82 4.58 15.07
N LYS A 154 3.72 5.31 14.41
CA LYS A 154 4.14 6.64 14.85
C LYS A 154 2.95 7.61 14.86
N TYR A 155 2.11 7.55 13.83
CA TYR A 155 0.87 8.33 13.76
C TYR A 155 -0.15 7.91 14.85
N LEU A 156 -0.37 6.59 15.03
CA LEU A 156 -1.26 6.08 16.08
C LEU A 156 -0.83 6.55 17.48
N LYS A 157 0.47 6.63 17.76
CA LYS A 157 1.00 7.16 19.01
C LYS A 157 0.67 8.64 19.23
N SER A 158 0.51 9.44 18.18
CA SER A 158 0.13 10.86 18.28
C SER A 158 -1.35 11.07 18.60
N LEU A 159 -2.19 10.04 18.53
CA LEU A 159 -3.65 10.15 18.70
C LEU A 159 -4.12 10.10 20.16
N SER A 160 -3.28 10.13 21.15
CA SER A 160 -3.70 10.12 22.59
C SER A 160 -4.75 9.05 22.89
N LEU A 161 -4.49 7.78 22.50
CA LEU A 161 -5.38 6.65 22.75
C LEU A 161 -5.26 6.15 24.21
N ASN A 162 -6.38 5.71 24.80
CA ASN A 162 -6.44 5.16 26.15
C ASN A 162 -6.48 3.63 26.09
N GLU A 163 -5.70 2.96 26.98
CA GLU A 163 -5.70 1.50 27.12
C GLU A 163 -5.92 0.75 25.80
N THR A 164 -4.99 0.93 24.85
CA THR A 164 -5.14 0.48 23.47
C THR A 164 -5.11 -1.06 23.36
N VAL A 165 -6.01 -1.63 22.53
CA VAL A 165 -5.95 -3.00 22.08
C VAL A 165 -5.85 -3.06 20.56
N ILE A 166 -4.85 -3.80 20.04
CA ILE A 166 -4.73 -4.07 18.62
C ILE A 166 -5.55 -5.31 18.28
N VAL A 167 -6.39 -5.19 17.26
CA VAL A 167 -7.30 -6.24 16.83
C VAL A 167 -6.94 -6.70 15.42
N SER A 168 -6.61 -7.99 15.27
CA SER A 168 -6.57 -8.63 13.96
C SER A 168 -7.98 -9.06 13.56
N PRO A 169 -8.50 -8.71 12.37
CA PRO A 169 -9.84 -9.13 11.99
C PRO A 169 -9.95 -10.64 11.73
N ASP A 170 -8.82 -11.33 11.53
CA ASP A 170 -8.76 -12.78 11.34
C ASP A 170 -7.37 -13.35 11.71
N ALA A 171 -7.24 -14.68 11.63
CA ALA A 171 -5.98 -15.37 11.91
C ALA A 171 -4.87 -15.09 10.86
N GLY A 172 -5.23 -14.73 9.62
CA GLY A 172 -4.27 -14.49 8.54
C GLY A 172 -3.35 -13.32 8.83
N PHE A 173 -3.87 -12.21 9.37
CA PHE A 173 -3.08 -11.03 9.70
C PHE A 173 -2.54 -11.01 11.14
N ALA A 174 -2.89 -11.99 11.99
CA ALA A 174 -2.56 -12.00 13.42
C ALA A 174 -1.06 -11.79 13.72
N LYS A 175 -0.17 -12.39 12.93
CA LYS A 175 1.29 -12.22 13.09
C LYS A 175 1.74 -10.77 12.89
N ASN A 176 1.17 -10.07 11.93
CA ASN A 176 1.49 -8.66 11.67
C ASN A 176 0.83 -7.75 12.72
N ALA A 177 -0.41 -8.02 13.10
CA ALA A 177 -1.12 -7.30 14.16
C ALA A 177 -0.37 -7.35 15.51
N ARG A 178 0.23 -8.50 15.86
CA ARG A 178 1.10 -8.62 17.04
C ARG A 178 2.32 -7.69 16.99
N LYS A 179 2.87 -7.44 15.79
CA LYS A 179 3.97 -6.48 15.64
C LYS A 179 3.51 -5.03 15.88
N PHE A 180 2.28 -4.67 15.47
CA PHE A 180 1.67 -3.39 15.84
C PHE A 180 1.51 -3.27 17.35
N ALA A 181 0.95 -4.30 17.99
CA ALA A 181 0.75 -4.34 19.44
C ALA A 181 2.08 -4.15 20.18
N ALA A 182 3.12 -4.89 19.80
CA ALA A 182 4.46 -4.77 20.41
C ALA A 182 5.06 -3.37 20.27
N GLN A 183 4.95 -2.72 19.08
CA GLN A 183 5.49 -1.39 18.86
C GLN A 183 4.69 -0.27 19.57
N LEU A 184 3.39 -0.50 19.81
CA LEU A 184 2.52 0.42 20.55
C LEU A 184 2.55 0.20 22.06
N GLY A 185 3.08 -0.93 22.54
CA GLY A 185 2.94 -1.36 23.93
C GLY A 185 1.49 -1.70 24.30
N ALA A 186 0.69 -2.15 23.33
CA ALA A 186 -0.74 -2.40 23.45
C ALA A 186 -1.06 -3.89 23.67
N SER A 187 -2.25 -4.17 24.25
CA SER A 187 -2.80 -5.53 24.29
C SER A 187 -3.22 -6.01 22.89
N PHE A 188 -3.50 -7.30 22.73
CA PHE A 188 -3.84 -7.92 21.46
C PHE A 188 -5.12 -8.74 21.56
N ALA A 189 -5.96 -8.64 20.53
CA ALA A 189 -7.14 -9.47 20.35
C ALA A 189 -7.22 -9.93 18.88
N ILE A 190 -8.01 -10.97 18.62
CA ILE A 190 -8.19 -11.56 17.30
C ILE A 190 -9.65 -11.88 17.06
N GLY A 191 -10.15 -11.58 15.85
CA GLY A 191 -11.43 -12.04 15.37
C GLY A 191 -11.32 -13.48 14.86
N ASP A 192 -12.17 -14.34 15.35
CA ASP A 192 -12.33 -15.70 14.82
C ASP A 192 -13.43 -15.71 13.76
N LYS A 193 -13.03 -16.03 12.50
CA LYS A 193 -13.92 -16.12 11.34
C LYS A 193 -14.27 -17.56 11.08
N THR A 194 -15.52 -17.93 11.28
CA THR A 194 -16.05 -19.19 10.76
C THR A 194 -16.73 -18.89 9.41
N ARG A 195 -16.20 -19.46 8.33
CA ARG A 195 -16.85 -19.42 7.01
C ARG A 195 -17.87 -20.55 6.95
N SER A 196 -19.14 -20.22 6.77
CA SER A 196 -20.20 -21.22 6.55
C SER A 196 -20.39 -21.52 5.05
N ASP A 197 -19.86 -20.67 4.12
CA ASP A 197 -20.01 -20.85 2.67
C ASP A 197 -18.94 -20.08 1.88
N HIS A 198 -18.79 -20.44 0.58
CA HIS A 198 -17.85 -19.81 -0.38
C HIS A 198 -18.21 -18.37 -0.79
N GLY A 199 -19.11 -17.70 -0.08
CA GLY A 199 -19.53 -16.31 -0.33
C GLY A 199 -18.59 -15.27 0.28
N GLU A 200 -18.62 -14.04 -0.24
CA GLU A 200 -17.83 -12.90 0.25
C GLU A 200 -18.22 -12.42 1.67
N ASN A 201 -19.29 -12.92 2.25
CA ASN A 201 -19.78 -12.59 3.59
C ASN A 201 -19.17 -13.52 4.62
N ALA A 202 -18.05 -13.12 5.21
CA ALA A 202 -17.47 -13.80 6.35
C ALA A 202 -18.16 -13.30 7.64
N GLU A 203 -18.88 -14.13 8.35
CA GLU A 203 -19.36 -13.82 9.69
C GLU A 203 -18.20 -13.93 10.69
N ILE A 204 -17.91 -12.83 11.40
CA ILE A 204 -17.01 -12.86 12.56
C ILE A 204 -17.85 -13.32 13.73
N MET A 205 -17.59 -14.53 14.23
CA MET A 205 -18.39 -15.10 15.29
C MET A 205 -17.93 -14.69 16.69
N GLU A 206 -16.62 -14.46 16.89
CA GLU A 206 -16.07 -14.14 18.20
C GLU A 206 -14.82 -13.27 18.17
N ILE A 207 -14.62 -12.46 19.23
CA ILE A 207 -13.34 -11.79 19.51
C ILE A 207 -12.66 -12.52 20.67
N ILE A 208 -11.47 -13.04 20.44
CA ILE A 208 -10.61 -13.63 21.46
C ILE A 208 -9.68 -12.55 21.99
N GLY A 209 -9.82 -12.20 23.25
CA GLY A 209 -9.08 -11.13 23.92
C GLY A 209 -10.00 -10.12 24.59
N ASP A 210 -9.46 -9.34 25.54
CA ASP A 210 -10.21 -8.34 26.28
C ASP A 210 -10.16 -6.98 25.57
N VAL A 211 -11.34 -6.47 25.20
CA VAL A 211 -11.53 -5.18 24.49
C VAL A 211 -12.42 -4.22 25.26
N SER A 212 -12.99 -4.66 26.41
CA SER A 212 -13.94 -3.88 27.18
C SER A 212 -13.27 -2.63 27.79
N GLY A 213 -13.88 -1.48 27.58
CA GLY A 213 -13.38 -0.20 28.09
C GLY A 213 -12.15 0.36 27.38
N LYS A 214 -11.62 -0.31 26.34
CA LYS A 214 -10.40 0.05 25.64
C LYS A 214 -10.67 0.76 24.31
N ASP A 215 -9.67 1.49 23.80
CA ASP A 215 -9.64 1.98 22.44
C ASP A 215 -9.11 0.84 21.52
N ALA A 216 -9.94 0.36 20.63
CA ALA A 216 -9.63 -0.75 19.74
C ALA A 216 -9.10 -0.25 18.40
N VAL A 217 -7.94 -0.76 17.96
CA VAL A 217 -7.37 -0.48 16.64
C VAL A 217 -7.37 -1.76 15.82
N ILE A 218 -8.27 -1.87 14.84
CA ILE A 218 -8.31 -2.94 13.87
C ILE A 218 -7.19 -2.71 12.86
N VAL A 219 -6.33 -3.70 12.64
CA VAL A 219 -5.22 -3.60 11.69
C VAL A 219 -5.30 -4.69 10.64
N ASP A 220 -5.09 -4.32 9.37
CA ASP A 220 -5.04 -5.27 8.25
C ASP A 220 -4.13 -4.71 7.14
N ASP A 221 -3.83 -5.51 6.10
CA ASP A 221 -3.04 -5.07 4.95
C ASP A 221 -3.85 -4.14 4.02
N PHE A 222 -5.11 -4.47 3.70
CA PHE A 222 -5.97 -3.65 2.86
C PHE A 222 -7.48 -3.85 3.16
N SER A 223 -8.30 -2.90 2.66
CA SER A 223 -9.75 -3.02 2.66
C SER A 223 -10.34 -2.59 1.30
N ILE A 224 -11.29 -3.38 0.74
CA ILE A 224 -11.96 -3.10 -0.54
C ILE A 224 -13.43 -2.76 -0.35
N SER A 225 -14.21 -3.67 0.22
CA SER A 225 -15.65 -3.52 0.46
C SER A 225 -15.96 -3.00 1.86
N ALA A 226 -14.98 -2.95 2.73
CA ALA A 226 -15.10 -2.67 4.17
C ALA A 226 -15.94 -3.69 4.97
N GLY A 227 -16.49 -4.74 4.36
CA GLY A 227 -17.40 -5.66 5.04
C GLY A 227 -16.79 -6.26 6.32
N THR A 228 -15.60 -6.87 6.21
CA THR A 228 -14.91 -7.47 7.36
C THR A 228 -14.64 -6.48 8.48
N VAL A 229 -14.14 -5.28 8.16
CA VAL A 229 -13.77 -4.30 9.18
C VAL A 229 -15.00 -3.71 9.87
N VAL A 230 -16.09 -3.49 9.13
CA VAL A 230 -17.37 -3.01 9.67
C VAL A 230 -17.99 -4.03 10.61
N GLU A 231 -18.03 -5.30 10.23
CA GLU A 231 -18.54 -6.38 11.12
C GLU A 231 -17.64 -6.55 12.36
N THR A 232 -16.32 -6.47 12.21
CA THR A 232 -15.40 -6.45 13.35
C THR A 232 -15.71 -5.28 14.29
N ALA A 233 -15.90 -4.08 13.75
CA ALA A 233 -16.20 -2.88 14.52
C ALA A 233 -17.51 -3.02 15.31
N LYS A 234 -18.56 -3.52 14.67
CA LYS A 234 -19.85 -3.78 15.29
C LYS A 234 -19.72 -4.75 16.49
N LEU A 235 -18.92 -5.81 16.32
CA LEU A 235 -18.68 -6.78 17.39
C LEU A 235 -17.87 -6.16 18.54
N LEU A 236 -16.84 -5.38 18.23
CA LEU A 236 -16.05 -4.64 19.21
C LEU A 236 -16.92 -3.68 20.03
N LYS A 237 -17.81 -2.96 19.37
CA LYS A 237 -18.79 -2.07 20.03
C LYS A 237 -19.68 -2.83 21.00
N LYS A 238 -20.22 -3.96 20.55
CA LYS A 238 -21.05 -4.87 21.39
C LYS A 238 -20.28 -5.40 22.60
N ARG A 239 -18.95 -5.60 22.48
CA ARG A 239 -18.05 -6.06 23.54
C ARG A 239 -17.54 -4.92 24.44
N GLY A 240 -18.02 -3.69 24.25
CA GLY A 240 -17.75 -2.54 25.12
C GLY A 240 -16.46 -1.77 24.77
N ALA A 241 -15.92 -1.90 23.56
CA ALA A 241 -14.85 -1.01 23.09
C ALA A 241 -15.34 0.46 23.08
N LYS A 242 -14.50 1.39 23.54
CA LYS A 242 -14.84 2.81 23.61
C LYS A 242 -14.72 3.51 22.27
N LYS A 243 -13.53 3.48 21.69
CA LYS A 243 -13.20 4.05 20.40
C LYS A 243 -12.74 2.94 19.46
N ILE A 244 -13.18 2.99 18.22
CA ILE A 244 -12.81 1.99 17.22
C ILE A 244 -12.12 2.70 16.06
N ILE A 245 -10.87 2.33 15.82
CA ILE A 245 -10.05 2.83 14.73
C ILE A 245 -9.74 1.66 13.81
N ALA A 246 -9.72 1.88 12.50
CA ALA A 246 -9.19 0.92 11.54
C ALA A 246 -7.89 1.48 10.92
N CYS A 247 -6.90 0.63 10.70
CA CYS A 247 -5.60 1.04 10.17
C CYS A 247 -5.12 0.04 9.13
N PHE A 248 -4.96 0.50 7.89
CA PHE A 248 -4.59 -0.32 6.73
C PHE A 248 -3.35 0.24 6.03
N ALA A 249 -2.50 -0.64 5.50
CA ALA A 249 -1.44 -0.19 4.60
C ALA A 249 -2.02 0.34 3.27
N HIS A 250 -3.07 -0.32 2.74
CA HIS A 250 -3.67 0.02 1.46
C HIS A 250 -5.19 0.20 1.57
N ILE A 251 -5.74 1.11 0.75
CA ILE A 251 -7.18 1.41 0.82
C ILE A 251 -7.84 1.48 -0.58
N PRO A 252 -7.90 0.35 -1.33
CA PRO A 252 -8.60 0.28 -2.61
C PRO A 252 -10.14 0.23 -2.45
N LEU A 253 -10.70 1.07 -1.59
CA LEU A 253 -12.13 1.07 -1.29
C LEU A 253 -12.98 1.39 -2.51
N THR A 254 -14.08 0.63 -2.64
CA THR A 254 -15.20 0.98 -3.52
C THR A 254 -16.05 2.10 -2.90
N GLU A 255 -16.94 2.72 -3.68
CA GLU A 255 -17.90 3.70 -3.14
C GLU A 255 -18.77 3.11 -2.03
N LYS A 256 -19.27 1.88 -2.24
CA LYS A 256 -20.03 1.15 -1.21
C LYS A 256 -19.20 0.89 0.05
N GLY A 257 -17.90 0.65 -0.10
CA GLY A 257 -16.99 0.48 1.03
C GLY A 257 -16.81 1.76 1.84
N VAL A 258 -16.75 2.91 1.18
CA VAL A 258 -16.70 4.23 1.85
C VAL A 258 -18.01 4.49 2.60
N GLU A 259 -19.16 4.27 1.96
CA GLU A 259 -20.48 4.41 2.59
C GLU A 259 -20.65 3.48 3.81
N ALA A 260 -20.17 2.24 3.71
CA ALA A 260 -20.20 1.28 4.81
C ALA A 260 -19.39 1.76 6.02
N ILE A 261 -18.21 2.37 5.79
CA ILE A 261 -17.40 2.98 6.85
C ILE A 261 -18.13 4.17 7.49
N GLU A 262 -18.69 5.08 6.68
CA GLU A 262 -19.40 6.26 7.20
C GLU A 262 -20.57 5.87 8.11
N ASN A 263 -21.30 4.81 7.76
CA ASN A 263 -22.47 4.33 8.50
C ASN A 263 -22.12 3.32 9.62
N SER A 264 -20.86 3.07 9.88
CA SER A 264 -20.40 2.09 10.88
C SER A 264 -20.04 2.70 12.22
N ASP A 265 -19.78 1.84 13.22
CA ASP A 265 -19.24 2.21 14.53
C ASP A 265 -17.75 2.63 14.49
N ILE A 266 -17.10 2.63 13.33
CA ILE A 266 -15.72 3.08 13.18
C ILE A 266 -15.65 4.59 13.36
N ASN A 267 -14.78 5.05 14.24
CA ASN A 267 -14.57 6.47 14.50
C ASN A 267 -13.55 7.11 13.55
N LEU A 268 -12.54 6.33 13.16
CA LEU A 268 -11.45 6.80 12.30
C LEU A 268 -10.87 5.64 11.50
N VAL A 269 -10.61 5.86 10.22
CA VAL A 269 -9.80 4.99 9.38
C VAL A 269 -8.50 5.71 9.04
N ILE A 270 -7.38 5.03 9.23
CA ILE A 270 -6.04 5.51 8.87
C ILE A 270 -5.51 4.60 7.76
N SER A 271 -5.05 5.19 6.67
CA SER A 271 -4.41 4.43 5.60
C SER A 271 -3.36 5.27 4.88
N THR A 272 -2.81 4.74 3.78
CA THR A 272 -1.77 5.41 3.02
C THR A 272 -2.21 5.79 1.61
N ASP A 273 -1.46 6.70 0.99
CA ASP A 273 -1.62 7.12 -0.39
C ASP A 273 -0.95 6.17 -1.41
N SER A 274 -0.67 4.93 -1.03
CA SER A 274 -0.16 3.89 -1.94
C SER A 274 -1.03 3.62 -3.15
N ILE A 275 -2.28 4.08 -3.10
CA ILE A 275 -3.26 4.08 -4.18
C ILE A 275 -3.91 5.46 -4.21
N ASN A 276 -3.92 6.12 -5.37
CA ASN A 276 -4.70 7.33 -5.54
C ASN A 276 -6.20 6.97 -5.68
N ASN A 277 -6.95 7.12 -4.58
CA ASN A 277 -8.37 6.79 -4.53
C ASN A 277 -9.20 8.01 -4.11
N ASP A 278 -9.68 8.77 -5.07
CA ASP A 278 -10.49 9.98 -4.81
C ASP A 278 -11.81 9.69 -4.09
N LYS A 279 -12.30 8.43 -4.11
CA LYS A 279 -13.54 8.06 -3.41
C LYS A 279 -13.40 8.22 -1.90
N VAL A 280 -12.21 7.96 -1.35
CA VAL A 280 -11.97 8.07 0.11
C VAL A 280 -11.95 9.52 0.60
N LYS A 281 -11.69 10.49 -0.28
CA LYS A 281 -11.74 11.92 0.04
C LYS A 281 -13.14 12.42 0.41
N LYS A 282 -14.18 11.66 0.05
CA LYS A 282 -15.58 11.98 0.40
C LYS A 282 -15.92 11.63 1.85
N SER A 283 -15.06 10.91 2.55
CA SER A 283 -15.30 10.44 3.92
C SER A 283 -14.70 11.40 4.95
N SER A 284 -15.50 11.73 5.96
CA SER A 284 -15.03 12.49 7.13
C SER A 284 -14.21 11.62 8.11
N LYS A 285 -14.36 10.31 8.01
CA LYS A 285 -13.73 9.33 8.91
C LYS A 285 -12.39 8.81 8.40
N ILE A 286 -12.02 9.05 7.12
CA ILE A 286 -10.80 8.48 6.51
C ILE A 286 -9.68 9.53 6.49
N LYS A 287 -8.52 9.16 7.01
CA LYS A 287 -7.28 9.95 6.97
C LYS A 287 -6.22 9.18 6.20
N ILE A 288 -5.60 9.84 5.22
CA ILE A 288 -4.56 9.28 4.37
C ILE A 288 -3.22 9.89 4.74
N ILE A 289 -2.26 9.04 5.12
CA ILE A 289 -0.88 9.44 5.41
C ILE A 289 -0.03 9.14 4.17
N SER A 290 0.79 10.09 3.74
CA SER A 290 1.62 9.84 2.58
C SER A 290 2.79 8.90 2.89
N VAL A 291 2.97 7.85 2.09
CA VAL A 291 4.16 7.00 2.09
C VAL A 291 5.14 7.38 0.98
N ALA A 292 4.81 8.37 0.14
CA ALA A 292 5.72 8.86 -0.89
C ALA A 292 7.09 9.30 -0.32
N PRO A 293 7.18 9.99 0.86
CA PRO A 293 8.47 10.29 1.50
C PRO A 293 9.27 9.05 1.90
N LEU A 294 8.62 7.95 2.30
CA LEU A 294 9.29 6.69 2.61
C LEU A 294 9.94 6.07 1.36
N PHE A 295 9.22 6.08 0.23
CA PHE A 295 9.76 5.62 -1.04
C PHE A 295 10.89 6.53 -1.53
N ALA A 296 10.73 7.84 -1.42
CA ALA A 296 11.76 8.82 -1.80
C ALA A 296 13.04 8.67 -0.96
N GLU A 297 12.91 8.48 0.38
CA GLU A 297 14.04 8.20 1.26
C GLU A 297 14.72 6.87 0.91
N THR A 298 13.94 5.87 0.47
CA THR A 298 14.49 4.60 -0.03
C THR A 298 15.39 4.84 -1.24
N LEU A 299 14.96 5.66 -2.22
CA LEU A 299 15.79 6.00 -3.38
C LEU A 299 17.04 6.76 -2.98
N LYS A 300 16.92 7.73 -2.08
CA LYS A 300 18.06 8.51 -1.56
C LYS A 300 19.12 7.60 -0.94
N ARG A 301 18.70 6.63 -0.11
CA ARG A 301 19.60 5.64 0.51
C ARG A 301 20.22 4.67 -0.50
N MET A 302 19.45 4.25 -1.50
CA MET A 302 20.01 3.42 -2.58
C MET A 302 21.10 4.14 -3.34
N GLN A 303 20.94 5.41 -3.65
CA GLN A 303 21.94 6.25 -4.32
C GLN A 303 23.18 6.49 -3.45
N SER A 304 23.00 6.77 -2.16
CA SER A 304 24.12 6.93 -1.20
C SER A 304 24.74 5.60 -0.78
N ARG A 305 24.18 4.45 -1.20
CA ARG A 305 24.58 3.09 -0.78
C ARG A 305 24.41 2.84 0.73
N ASP A 306 23.45 3.53 1.34
CA ASP A 306 23.10 3.36 2.74
C ASP A 306 22.14 2.19 2.94
N SER A 307 22.10 1.68 4.17
CA SER A 307 21.23 0.55 4.53
C SER A 307 19.76 0.94 4.58
N LEU A 308 18.90 0.15 3.94
CA LEU A 308 17.45 0.25 4.05
C LEU A 308 16.89 -0.38 5.32
N SER A 309 17.67 -1.22 6.03
CA SER A 309 17.16 -2.02 7.16
C SER A 309 16.61 -1.19 8.33
N GLN A 310 17.07 0.02 8.51
CA GLN A 310 16.56 0.94 9.53
C GLN A 310 15.09 1.31 9.27
N LEU A 311 14.69 1.49 8.01
CA LEU A 311 13.33 1.89 7.62
C LEU A 311 12.28 0.83 7.97
N PHE A 312 12.66 -0.43 8.15
CA PHE A 312 11.74 -1.51 8.54
C PHE A 312 11.31 -1.45 10.01
N ASN A 313 12.08 -0.76 10.85
CA ASN A 313 11.85 -0.73 12.30
C ASN A 313 11.46 0.67 12.81
N ALA A 314 12.01 1.72 12.21
CA ALA A 314 11.78 3.10 12.63
C ALA A 314 11.76 4.03 11.42
N ILE A 315 10.94 5.06 11.48
CA ILE A 315 10.85 6.11 10.45
C ILE A 315 11.64 7.32 10.91
N PRO A 316 12.59 7.86 10.10
CA PRO A 316 13.25 9.12 10.37
C PRO A 316 12.24 10.25 10.59
N GLU A 317 12.61 11.24 11.43
CA GLU A 317 11.70 12.35 11.75
C GLU A 317 11.35 13.17 10.51
N GLU A 318 12.31 13.40 9.64
CA GLU A 318 12.10 14.12 8.37
C GLU A 318 11.08 13.42 7.45
N VAL A 319 11.16 12.09 7.35
CA VAL A 319 10.18 11.28 6.58
C VAL A 319 8.80 11.40 7.20
N TYR A 320 8.68 11.27 8.53
CA TYR A 320 7.41 11.39 9.23
C TYR A 320 6.78 12.77 9.04
N THR A 321 7.54 13.84 9.26
CA THR A 321 7.07 15.22 9.10
C THR A 321 6.58 15.48 7.69
N ALA A 322 7.33 15.04 6.67
CA ALA A 322 6.90 15.16 5.28
C ALA A 322 5.64 14.32 4.99
N SER A 323 5.56 13.10 5.55
CA SER A 323 4.38 12.23 5.36
C SER A 323 3.09 12.86 5.92
N ILE A 324 3.18 13.59 7.03
CA ILE A 324 2.05 14.28 7.62
C ILE A 324 1.72 15.57 6.87
N SER A 325 2.73 16.34 6.43
CA SER A 325 2.49 17.58 5.68
C SER A 325 1.77 17.37 4.35
N PHE A 326 1.83 16.16 3.77
CA PHE A 326 1.12 15.80 2.54
C PHE A 326 -0.32 15.26 2.78
N MET A 327 -0.78 15.20 4.03
CA MET A 327 -2.15 14.75 4.33
C MET A 327 -3.22 15.74 3.87
N ASP A 328 -2.88 17.02 3.78
CA ASP A 328 -3.82 18.10 3.48
C ASP A 328 -3.75 18.53 1.99
N ASP A 329 -2.89 17.89 1.19
CA ASP A 329 -2.75 18.04 -0.27
C ASP A 329 -3.66 17.01 -1.02
#